data_cef9e8808a43af06d252ea37609b3d37
#
_entry.id   cef9e8808a43af06d252ea37609b3d37
#
_cell.length_a   1.000
_cell.length_b   1.000
_cell.length_c   1.000
_cell.angle_alpha   90.00
_cell.angle_beta   90.00
_cell.angle_gamma   90.00
#
_symmetry.space_group_name_H-M   'P 1'
#
loop_
_entity.id
_entity.type
_entity.pdbx_description
1 polymer ?
#
loop_
_entity_poly.entity_id
_entity_poly.type
_entity_poly.pdbx_seq_one_letter_code
_entity_poly.pdbx_strand_id
1 'polypeptide(L)'
;MLRPLAIAAIFAIVAPTIAAAQEPRDERRPPPGRPAPAVRPAPAVRPAIVPRPGPGPMVRGPVRGPYVFRGQSFAWHPVRFPRPWVYPSGYGYRLWAVGAVLPALFLAPTYYYTGWGDMGLPPPDPGFQYVQYGPDLLLVNLATGEVVEVFPGSFN
;
A
#
# COMPACT_ATOMS: atom_id res chain seq x y z
N MET A 1 -9.20 -34.24 43.94
CA MET A 1 -8.00 -35.10 43.73
C MET A 1 -8.01 -35.55 42.28
N LEU A 2 -7.31 -34.83 41.41
CA LEU A 2 -6.92 -35.32 40.06
C LEU A 2 -5.63 -34.63 39.67
N ARG A 3 -4.58 -35.41 39.38
CA ARG A 3 -3.23 -34.96 39.00
C ARG A 3 -3.17 -34.65 37.50
N PRO A 4 -2.42 -33.64 37.02
CA PRO A 4 -2.10 -33.51 35.62
C PRO A 4 -0.85 -34.34 35.25
N LEU A 5 -0.97 -35.09 34.17
CA LEU A 5 0.17 -35.77 33.51
C LEU A 5 0.93 -34.74 32.66
N ALA A 6 2.23 -34.61 32.96
CA ALA A 6 3.16 -33.88 32.09
C ALA A 6 3.74 -34.86 31.06
N ILE A 7 3.58 -34.54 29.77
CA ILE A 7 4.25 -35.24 28.66
C ILE A 7 5.41 -34.39 28.22
N ALA A 8 6.64 -34.84 28.51
CA ALA A 8 7.87 -34.26 28.01
C ALA A 8 8.21 -34.88 26.64
N ALA A 9 8.20 -34.11 25.59
CA ALA A 9 8.69 -34.51 24.26
C ALA A 9 10.17 -34.14 24.13
N ILE A 10 11.02 -35.16 24.05
CA ILE A 10 12.46 -35.03 23.80
C ILE A 10 12.67 -34.98 22.28
N PHE A 11 13.12 -33.83 21.75
CA PHE A 11 13.59 -33.73 20.36
C PHE A 11 15.09 -34.03 20.31
N ALA A 12 15.43 -35.15 19.69
CA ALA A 12 16.80 -35.51 19.35
C ALA A 12 17.21 -34.79 18.05
N ILE A 13 18.23 -33.95 18.14
CA ILE A 13 18.83 -33.25 16.98
C ILE A 13 19.91 -34.19 16.44
N VAL A 14 19.68 -34.77 15.25
CA VAL A 14 20.69 -35.50 14.48
C VAL A 14 21.37 -34.53 13.52
N ALA A 15 22.65 -34.24 13.73
CA ALA A 15 23.49 -33.49 12.82
C ALA A 15 24.14 -34.44 11.79
N PRO A 16 24.08 -34.15 10.48
CA PRO A 16 24.89 -34.90 9.51
C PRO A 16 26.31 -34.31 9.41
N THR A 17 27.29 -35.13 9.70
CA THR A 17 28.71 -34.88 9.46
C THR A 17 28.99 -34.99 7.97
N ILE A 18 29.33 -33.88 7.30
CA ILE A 18 29.82 -33.91 5.91
C ILE A 18 31.35 -34.13 5.94
N ALA A 19 31.78 -35.31 5.56
CA ALA A 19 33.18 -35.60 5.30
C ALA A 19 33.62 -34.94 3.97
N ALA A 20 34.56 -34.02 4.04
CA ALA A 20 35.22 -33.44 2.88
C ALA A 20 36.22 -34.43 2.29
N ALA A 21 35.92 -35.00 1.14
CA ALA A 21 36.88 -35.73 0.31
C ALA A 21 37.68 -34.71 -0.51
N GLN A 22 38.97 -34.55 -0.21
CA GLN A 22 39.92 -33.80 -1.05
C GLN A 22 40.39 -34.74 -2.16
N GLU A 23 40.03 -34.44 -3.38
CA GLU A 23 40.65 -35.04 -4.58
C GLU A 23 41.97 -34.33 -4.93
N PRO A 24 43.03 -35.08 -5.33
CA PRO A 24 44.31 -34.49 -5.71
C PRO A 24 44.20 -33.79 -7.08
N ARG A 25 44.67 -32.56 -7.11
CA ARG A 25 44.80 -31.76 -8.35
C ARG A 25 45.89 -32.37 -9.25
N ASP A 26 45.46 -32.95 -10.38
CA ASP A 26 46.34 -33.28 -11.50
C ASP A 26 46.73 -31.99 -12.24
N GLU A 27 47.98 -31.58 -12.06
CA GLU A 27 48.58 -30.43 -12.77
C GLU A 27 48.87 -30.84 -14.23
N ARG A 28 47.88 -30.76 -15.10
CA ARG A 28 48.11 -30.81 -16.54
C ARG A 28 48.33 -29.38 -17.04
N ARG A 29 49.64 -29.08 -17.25
CA ARG A 29 50.14 -27.90 -17.95
C ARG A 29 49.44 -27.78 -19.32
N PRO A 30 48.74 -26.67 -19.64
CA PRO A 30 48.16 -26.50 -20.96
C PRO A 30 49.22 -26.23 -22.04
N PRO A 31 49.04 -26.73 -23.26
CA PRO A 31 49.95 -26.48 -24.36
C PRO A 31 49.90 -24.99 -24.80
N PRO A 32 51.04 -24.43 -25.26
CA PRO A 32 51.08 -23.05 -25.74
C PRO A 32 50.40 -22.92 -27.09
N GLY A 33 49.55 -21.92 -27.26
CA GLY A 33 49.22 -21.38 -28.55
C GLY A 33 47.86 -21.66 -29.17
N ARG A 34 46.78 -21.20 -28.50
CA ARG A 34 45.60 -20.79 -29.27
C ARG A 34 45.27 -19.32 -28.93
N PRO A 35 45.20 -18.44 -29.94
CA PRO A 35 44.72 -17.07 -29.67
C PRO A 35 43.27 -17.15 -29.11
N ALA A 36 43.03 -16.44 -28.01
CA ALA A 36 41.73 -16.34 -27.41
C ALA A 36 40.74 -15.79 -28.45
N PRO A 37 39.55 -16.37 -28.59
CA PRO A 37 38.52 -15.79 -29.42
C PRO A 37 38.22 -14.38 -28.93
N ALA A 38 38.23 -13.42 -29.88
CA ALA A 38 37.90 -12.04 -29.60
C ALA A 38 36.55 -11.98 -28.84
N VAL A 39 36.59 -11.47 -27.62
CA VAL A 39 35.39 -11.21 -26.84
C VAL A 39 34.56 -10.19 -27.60
N ARG A 40 33.50 -10.64 -28.25
CA ARG A 40 32.51 -9.74 -28.82
C ARG A 40 31.99 -8.85 -27.67
N PRO A 41 31.99 -7.51 -27.83
CA PRO A 41 31.37 -6.64 -26.88
C PRO A 41 29.90 -7.10 -26.72
N ALA A 42 29.49 -7.32 -25.49
CA ALA A 42 28.10 -7.61 -25.18
C ALA A 42 27.23 -6.50 -25.79
N PRO A 43 26.09 -6.83 -26.43
CA PRO A 43 25.20 -5.80 -26.95
C PRO A 43 24.82 -4.89 -25.78
N ALA A 44 25.02 -3.57 -26.00
CA ALA A 44 24.68 -2.55 -25.04
C ALA A 44 23.23 -2.80 -24.56
N VAL A 45 23.09 -3.10 -23.27
CA VAL A 45 21.78 -3.24 -22.65
C VAL A 45 21.10 -1.88 -22.82
N ARG A 46 20.15 -1.81 -23.74
CA ARG A 46 19.28 -0.64 -23.88
C ARG A 46 18.64 -0.44 -22.49
N PRO A 47 18.73 0.78 -21.91
CA PRO A 47 18.00 1.03 -20.68
C PRO A 47 16.55 0.66 -20.92
N ALA A 48 16.02 -0.23 -20.05
CA ALA A 48 14.62 -0.59 -20.09
C ALA A 48 13.84 0.72 -20.08
N ILE A 49 12.98 0.91 -21.09
CA ILE A 49 12.04 2.02 -21.11
C ILE A 49 11.17 1.79 -19.89
N VAL A 50 11.46 2.48 -18.80
CA VAL A 50 10.56 2.54 -17.64
C VAL A 50 9.24 3.09 -18.22
N PRO A 51 8.13 2.34 -18.18
CA PRO A 51 6.86 2.85 -18.64
C PRO A 51 6.65 4.17 -17.88
N ARG A 52 6.52 5.29 -18.62
CA ARG A 52 6.04 6.52 -17.99
C ARG A 52 4.79 6.15 -17.23
N PRO A 53 4.67 6.51 -15.93
CA PRO A 53 3.40 6.40 -15.25
C PRO A 53 2.36 7.01 -16.18
N GLY A 54 1.36 6.21 -16.57
CA GLY A 54 0.24 6.73 -17.33
C GLY A 54 -0.33 7.94 -16.60
N PRO A 55 -1.08 8.83 -17.26
CA PRO A 55 -1.72 9.93 -16.59
C PRO A 55 -2.42 9.34 -15.36
N GLY A 56 -1.91 9.71 -14.18
CA GLY A 56 -2.49 9.27 -12.92
C GLY A 56 -3.99 9.54 -12.96
N PRO A 57 -4.81 8.80 -12.21
CA PRO A 57 -6.25 8.98 -12.20
C PRO A 57 -6.52 10.48 -12.15
N MET A 58 -7.30 10.98 -13.13
CA MET A 58 -7.61 12.41 -13.21
C MET A 58 -8.12 12.82 -11.83
N VAL A 59 -7.35 13.66 -11.15
CA VAL A 59 -7.81 14.29 -9.93
C VAL A 59 -9.08 15.04 -10.34
N ARG A 60 -10.23 14.43 -10.09
CA ARG A 60 -11.49 15.15 -10.25
C ARG A 60 -11.35 16.36 -9.35
N GLY A 61 -11.42 17.53 -9.96
CA GLY A 61 -11.43 18.79 -9.22
C GLY A 61 -12.55 18.75 -8.17
N PRO A 62 -12.60 19.72 -7.25
CA PRO A 62 -13.58 19.73 -6.18
C PRO A 62 -14.96 19.47 -6.77
N VAL A 63 -15.61 18.41 -6.31
CA VAL A 63 -16.96 18.05 -6.72
C VAL A 63 -17.88 19.17 -6.20
N ARG A 64 -18.05 20.18 -7.00
CA ARG A 64 -19.00 21.30 -6.72
C ARG A 64 -20.39 21.01 -7.27
N GLY A 65 -20.64 19.75 -7.63
CA GLY A 65 -21.90 19.30 -8.22
C GLY A 65 -22.53 18.15 -7.44
N PRO A 66 -23.70 17.67 -7.86
CA PRO A 66 -24.31 16.53 -7.21
C PRO A 66 -23.40 15.31 -7.29
N TYR A 67 -23.23 14.65 -6.16
CA TYR A 67 -22.54 13.36 -6.06
C TYR A 67 -23.47 12.25 -6.53
N VAL A 68 -23.05 11.46 -7.50
CA VAL A 68 -23.85 10.34 -8.01
C VAL A 68 -23.34 9.04 -7.39
N PHE A 69 -24.19 8.39 -6.60
CA PHE A 69 -23.92 7.12 -5.97
C PHE A 69 -25.03 6.12 -6.32
N ARG A 70 -24.68 4.98 -6.91
CA ARG A 70 -25.64 3.95 -7.36
C ARG A 70 -26.78 4.48 -8.24
N GLY A 71 -26.47 5.46 -9.09
CA GLY A 71 -27.46 6.08 -9.97
C GLY A 71 -28.36 7.13 -9.31
N GLN A 72 -28.19 7.39 -8.01
CA GLN A 72 -28.87 8.48 -7.29
C GLN A 72 -27.97 9.68 -7.17
N SER A 73 -28.53 10.87 -7.38
CA SER A 73 -27.84 12.15 -7.20
C SER A 73 -28.04 12.67 -5.79
N PHE A 74 -26.94 13.01 -5.13
CA PHE A 74 -26.92 13.60 -3.79
C PHE A 74 -26.38 15.02 -3.88
N ALA A 75 -27.11 15.98 -3.36
CA ALA A 75 -26.70 17.39 -3.27
C ALA A 75 -25.83 17.55 -2.00
N TRP A 76 -24.58 17.10 -2.06
CA TRP A 76 -23.69 17.25 -0.90
C TRP A 76 -23.20 18.68 -0.77
N HIS A 77 -22.92 19.09 0.45
CA HIS A 77 -22.42 20.42 0.78
C HIS A 77 -21.40 20.36 1.93
N PRO A 78 -20.43 21.30 1.96
CA PRO A 78 -19.48 21.40 3.07
C PRO A 78 -20.18 21.74 4.38
N VAL A 79 -19.60 21.27 5.49
CA VAL A 79 -20.03 21.62 6.83
C VAL A 79 -18.93 22.36 7.57
N ARG A 80 -19.33 23.25 8.51
CA ARG A 80 -18.39 23.91 9.37
C ARG A 80 -17.89 22.93 10.43
N PHE A 81 -16.57 22.77 10.52
CA PHE A 81 -15.97 21.95 11.56
C PHE A 81 -15.56 22.84 12.75
N PRO A 82 -16.02 22.55 13.97
CA PRO A 82 -15.86 23.47 15.11
C PRO A 82 -14.44 23.51 15.67
N ARG A 83 -13.55 22.62 15.22
CA ARG A 83 -12.17 22.51 15.74
C ARG A 83 -11.17 22.43 14.59
N PRO A 84 -10.01 23.11 14.71
CA PRO A 84 -8.95 22.97 13.74
C PRO A 84 -8.45 21.53 13.73
N TRP A 85 -8.21 21.01 12.51
CA TRP A 85 -7.64 19.68 12.33
C TRP A 85 -6.15 19.67 12.72
N VAL A 86 -5.75 18.69 13.53
CA VAL A 86 -4.35 18.49 13.90
C VAL A 86 -3.87 17.19 13.27
N TYR A 87 -2.83 17.28 12.42
CA TYR A 87 -2.24 16.10 11.82
C TYR A 87 -1.40 15.34 12.83
N PRO A 88 -1.42 14.00 12.81
CA PRO A 88 -0.48 13.19 13.56
C PRO A 88 0.97 13.53 13.20
N SER A 89 1.90 13.27 14.12
CA SER A 89 3.34 13.50 13.89
C SER A 89 3.82 12.80 12.62
N GLY A 90 4.54 13.54 11.78
CA GLY A 90 5.04 13.03 10.49
C GLY A 90 4.04 13.13 9.33
N TYR A 91 2.83 13.62 9.56
CA TYR A 91 1.83 13.83 8.52
C TYR A 91 1.50 15.32 8.36
N GLY A 92 1.05 15.69 7.18
CA GLY A 92 0.59 17.04 6.85
C GLY A 92 -0.47 16.98 5.77
N TYR A 93 -1.02 18.13 5.42
CA TYR A 93 -1.99 18.21 4.33
C TYR A 93 -1.37 17.75 3.01
N ARG A 94 -2.10 16.92 2.30
CA ARG A 94 -1.83 16.58 0.90
C ARG A 94 -3.15 16.32 0.17
N LEU A 95 -3.17 16.58 -1.11
CA LEU A 95 -4.30 16.22 -1.96
C LEU A 95 -4.32 14.70 -2.17
N TRP A 96 -5.49 14.13 -2.00
CA TRP A 96 -5.74 12.72 -2.28
C TRP A 96 -6.35 12.54 -3.66
N ALA A 97 -6.09 11.41 -4.28
CA ALA A 97 -6.72 10.99 -5.53
C ALA A 97 -7.43 9.65 -5.32
N VAL A 98 -8.47 9.42 -6.11
CA VAL A 98 -9.13 8.11 -6.20
C VAL A 98 -8.10 7.05 -6.64
N GLY A 99 -8.09 5.88 -5.99
CA GLY A 99 -7.13 4.81 -6.19
C GLY A 99 -5.87 4.93 -5.33
N ALA A 100 -5.65 6.05 -4.61
CA ALA A 100 -4.55 6.15 -3.67
C ALA A 100 -4.83 5.34 -2.39
N VAL A 101 -3.77 4.80 -1.77
CA VAL A 101 -3.90 4.05 -0.52
C VAL A 101 -3.62 4.96 0.67
N LEU A 102 -4.59 5.06 1.57
CA LEU A 102 -4.50 5.82 2.81
C LEU A 102 -3.63 5.05 3.82
N PRO A 103 -2.69 5.72 4.53
CA PRO A 103 -1.93 5.05 5.58
C PRO A 103 -2.84 4.45 6.66
N ALA A 104 -2.49 3.24 7.13
CA ALA A 104 -3.31 2.47 8.07
C ALA A 104 -3.69 3.24 9.36
N LEU A 105 -2.86 4.20 9.76
CA LEU A 105 -3.15 5.08 10.89
C LEU A 105 -4.51 5.77 10.75
N PHE A 106 -4.85 6.24 9.54
CA PHE A 106 -6.10 6.98 9.27
C PHE A 106 -7.31 6.05 9.08
N LEU A 107 -7.11 4.73 9.07
CA LEU A 107 -8.19 3.74 9.10
C LEU A 107 -8.68 3.44 10.52
N ALA A 108 -8.13 4.11 11.53
CA ALA A 108 -8.62 3.98 12.90
C ALA A 108 -9.96 4.73 13.07
N PRO A 109 -10.87 4.22 13.92
CA PRO A 109 -12.20 4.80 14.13
C PRO A 109 -12.20 6.28 14.56
N THR A 110 -11.12 6.75 15.16
CA THR A 110 -10.96 8.16 15.56
C THR A 110 -10.98 9.14 14.40
N TYR A 111 -10.71 8.67 13.17
CA TYR A 111 -10.73 9.46 11.94
C TYR A 111 -12.02 9.30 11.14
N TYR A 112 -12.92 8.43 11.60
CA TYR A 112 -14.19 8.21 10.91
C TYR A 112 -15.12 9.39 11.10
N TYR A 113 -15.69 9.82 9.98
CA TYR A 113 -16.72 10.84 9.98
C TYR A 113 -18.10 10.19 9.88
N THR A 114 -18.93 10.39 10.90
CA THR A 114 -20.27 9.80 11.00
C THR A 114 -21.40 10.78 10.64
N GLY A 115 -21.08 12.07 10.50
CA GLY A 115 -22.04 13.13 10.13
C GLY A 115 -22.29 13.26 8.63
N TRP A 116 -22.08 12.21 7.85
CA TRP A 116 -22.24 12.24 6.39
C TRP A 116 -23.65 12.64 5.95
N GLY A 117 -24.68 12.31 6.75
CA GLY A 117 -26.05 12.74 6.49
C GLY A 117 -26.23 14.26 6.54
N ASP A 118 -25.52 14.95 7.45
CA ASP A 118 -25.54 16.42 7.56
C ASP A 118 -24.91 17.08 6.35
N MET A 119 -24.06 16.38 5.62
CA MET A 119 -23.49 16.82 4.34
C MET A 119 -24.36 16.46 3.14
N GLY A 120 -25.49 15.78 3.34
CA GLY A 120 -26.31 15.27 2.23
C GLY A 120 -25.71 14.07 1.52
N LEU A 121 -24.77 13.35 2.16
CA LEU A 121 -24.16 12.15 1.60
C LEU A 121 -24.93 10.89 2.02
N PRO A 122 -24.91 9.82 1.19
CA PRO A 122 -25.51 8.54 1.56
C PRO A 122 -24.67 7.84 2.64
N PRO A 123 -25.25 6.87 3.37
CA PRO A 123 -24.49 6.00 4.26
C PRO A 123 -23.43 5.23 3.46
N PRO A 124 -22.24 5.02 4.02
CA PRO A 124 -21.22 4.22 3.35
C PRO A 124 -21.68 2.76 3.25
N ASP A 125 -21.29 2.09 2.16
CA ASP A 125 -21.54 0.66 2.00
C ASP A 125 -20.76 -0.18 3.03
N PRO A 126 -21.18 -1.42 3.32
CA PRO A 126 -20.41 -2.34 4.14
C PRO A 126 -18.96 -2.49 3.61
N GLY A 127 -17.99 -2.35 4.52
CA GLY A 127 -16.56 -2.39 4.18
C GLY A 127 -15.98 -1.05 3.72
N PHE A 128 -16.79 0.01 3.62
CA PHE A 128 -16.34 1.37 3.33
C PHE A 128 -16.62 2.30 4.49
N GLN A 129 -15.85 3.38 4.59
CA GLN A 129 -16.02 4.39 5.62
C GLN A 129 -15.62 5.77 5.12
N TYR A 130 -16.35 6.78 5.59
CA TYR A 130 -15.94 8.16 5.44
C TYR A 130 -14.85 8.50 6.46
N VAL A 131 -13.71 8.97 5.97
CA VAL A 131 -12.55 9.33 6.77
C VAL A 131 -12.26 10.81 6.58
N GLN A 132 -12.15 11.54 7.67
CA GLN A 132 -11.72 12.94 7.64
C GLN A 132 -10.21 13.02 7.48
N TYR A 133 -9.73 13.84 6.54
CA TYR A 133 -8.31 14.15 6.36
C TYR A 133 -8.11 15.64 6.17
N GLY A 134 -7.95 16.35 7.26
CA GLY A 134 -7.89 17.81 7.23
C GLY A 134 -9.21 18.41 6.74
N PRO A 135 -9.18 19.28 5.71
CA PRO A 135 -10.37 19.88 5.14
C PRO A 135 -11.16 18.94 4.23
N ASP A 136 -10.63 17.77 3.90
CA ASP A 136 -11.22 16.85 2.93
C ASP A 136 -11.90 15.67 3.61
N LEU A 137 -12.96 15.15 2.97
CA LEU A 137 -13.59 13.89 3.34
C LEU A 137 -13.28 12.85 2.26
N LEU A 138 -12.87 11.67 2.69
CA LEU A 138 -12.47 10.57 1.82
C LEU A 138 -13.41 9.38 2.07
N LEU A 139 -13.96 8.77 1.02
CA LEU A 139 -14.58 7.46 1.12
C LEU A 139 -13.51 6.40 0.87
N VAL A 140 -13.31 5.49 1.82
CA VAL A 140 -12.19 4.56 1.84
C VAL A 140 -12.69 3.12 2.01
N ASN A 141 -12.10 2.21 1.26
CA ASN A 141 -12.26 0.77 1.48
C ASN A 141 -11.41 0.35 2.69
N LEU A 142 -12.04 -0.15 3.75
CA LEU A 142 -11.35 -0.49 5.00
C LEU A 142 -10.43 -1.72 4.87
N ALA A 143 -10.68 -2.61 3.90
CA ALA A 143 -9.86 -3.81 3.71
C ALA A 143 -8.54 -3.50 3.01
N THR A 144 -8.53 -2.53 2.09
CA THR A 144 -7.36 -2.20 1.26
C THR A 144 -6.73 -0.86 1.62
N GLY A 145 -7.47 0.02 2.30
CA GLY A 145 -7.09 1.42 2.52
C GLY A 145 -7.27 2.30 1.28
N GLU A 146 -7.81 1.78 0.19
CA GLU A 146 -7.96 2.50 -1.07
C GLU A 146 -9.01 3.61 -0.97
N VAL A 147 -8.66 4.80 -1.41
CA VAL A 147 -9.57 5.94 -1.54
C VAL A 147 -10.42 5.75 -2.79
N VAL A 148 -11.73 5.60 -2.62
CA VAL A 148 -12.67 5.39 -3.74
C VAL A 148 -13.38 6.66 -4.16
N GLU A 149 -13.47 7.66 -3.27
CA GLU A 149 -14.02 8.98 -3.58
C GLU A 149 -13.36 10.05 -2.72
N VAL A 150 -13.27 11.28 -3.24
CA VAL A 150 -12.69 12.43 -2.55
C VAL A 150 -13.68 13.60 -2.61
N PHE A 151 -14.02 14.14 -1.45
CA PHE A 151 -14.86 15.34 -1.29
C PHE A 151 -13.98 16.47 -0.74
N PRO A 152 -13.33 17.25 -1.62
CA PRO A 152 -12.39 18.27 -1.19
C PRO A 152 -13.12 19.48 -0.59
N GLY A 153 -12.52 20.06 0.47
CA GLY A 153 -13.09 21.20 1.15
C GLY A 153 -14.42 20.93 1.84
N SER A 154 -14.62 19.69 2.29
CA SER A 154 -15.82 19.25 3.02
C SER A 154 -15.94 19.91 4.39
N PHE A 155 -14.82 20.34 4.97
CA PHE A 155 -14.74 20.99 6.27
C PHE A 155 -14.14 22.40 6.13
N ASN A 156 -14.84 23.43 6.60
CA ASN A 156 -14.44 24.82 6.57
C ASN A 156 -14.71 25.53 7.91
#